data_3da4d8d2829c43d31bc0a186b7980aa6
#
_entry.id   3da4d8d2829c43d31bc0a186b7980aa6
#
_cell.length_a   1.000
_cell.length_b   1.000
_cell.length_c   1.000
_cell.angle_alpha   90.00
_cell.angle_beta   90.00
_cell.angle_gamma   90.00
#
_symmetry.space_group_name_H-M   'P 1'
#
loop_
_entity.id
_entity.type
_entity.pdbx_description
1 polymer ?
#
loop_
_entity_poly.entity_id
_entity_poly.type
_entity_poly.pdbx_seq_one_letter_code
_entity_poly.pdbx_strand_id
1 'polypeptide(L)'
;APLGTDENKPFLEIAPYLIVIFSEAYGLDGKGEKIKNYYVPESVGIATGMLITALHNAGLATLTHTPSPMNFLREILGRGENERAFLILVTGFPSENATVPNIEKKNLNEYTTFF
;
A
#
# COMPACT_ATOMS: atom_id res chain seq x y z
N ALA A 1 11.21 7.94 -16.49
CA ALA A 1 9.88 7.43 -16.11
C ALA A 1 8.96 8.59 -15.73
N PRO A 2 7.66 8.59 -16.05
CA PRO A 2 6.76 9.72 -15.78
C PRO A 2 6.61 10.02 -14.28
N LEU A 3 6.94 9.07 -13.39
CA LEU A 3 6.88 9.26 -11.93
C LEU A 3 8.22 9.66 -11.30
N GLY A 4 9.30 9.79 -12.08
CA GLY A 4 10.62 10.23 -11.58
C GLY A 4 11.21 9.35 -10.47
N THR A 5 10.98 8.03 -10.52
CA THR A 5 11.46 7.10 -9.49
C THR A 5 12.85 6.54 -9.84
N ASP A 6 13.72 6.48 -8.87
CA ASP A 6 15.06 5.88 -8.94
C ASP A 6 15.33 4.99 -7.69
N GLU A 7 16.57 4.53 -7.51
CA GLU A 7 16.96 3.74 -6.34
C GLU A 7 17.05 4.54 -5.04
N ASN A 8 17.16 5.86 -5.12
CA ASN A 8 17.23 6.73 -3.94
C ASN A 8 15.84 6.94 -3.35
N LYS A 9 15.63 6.48 -2.13
CA LYS A 9 14.34 6.54 -1.42
C LYS A 9 14.49 7.23 -0.05
N PRO A 10 14.94 8.51 -0.01
CA PRO A 10 15.18 9.21 1.26
C PRO A 10 13.93 9.31 2.13
N PHE A 11 12.75 9.28 1.54
CA PHE A 11 11.48 9.31 2.26
C PHE A 11 11.28 8.12 3.19
N LEU A 12 11.95 6.98 2.97
CA LEU A 12 11.88 5.81 3.86
C LEU A 12 12.59 6.07 5.20
N GLU A 13 13.55 6.98 5.24
CA GLU A 13 14.29 7.36 6.45
C GLU A 13 13.71 8.61 7.11
N ILE A 14 13.11 9.50 6.34
CA ILE A 14 12.61 10.80 6.80
C ILE A 14 11.17 10.68 7.34
N ALA A 15 10.34 9.86 6.73
CA ALA A 15 8.94 9.73 7.11
C ALA A 15 8.80 9.21 8.56
N PRO A 16 7.93 9.81 9.37
CA PRO A 16 7.74 9.39 10.76
C PRO A 16 7.09 8.01 10.88
N TYR A 17 6.31 7.59 9.88
CA TYR A 17 5.61 6.31 9.88
C TYR A 17 5.73 5.58 8.54
N LEU A 18 6.05 4.29 8.64
CA LEU A 18 5.97 3.33 7.55
C LEU A 18 4.92 2.29 7.92
N ILE A 19 3.75 2.39 7.34
CA ILE A 19 2.64 1.45 7.58
C ILE A 19 2.76 0.32 6.57
N VAL A 20 3.20 -0.84 7.02
CA VAL A 20 3.33 -2.02 6.16
C VAL A 20 2.03 -2.81 6.20
N ILE A 21 1.39 -2.94 5.06
CA ILE A 21 0.13 -3.66 4.91
C ILE A 21 0.44 -5.08 4.46
N PHE A 22 -0.10 -6.05 5.19
CA PHE A 22 -0.01 -7.46 4.85
C PHE A 22 -1.38 -8.01 4.44
N SER A 23 -1.36 -8.91 3.49
CA SER A 23 -2.51 -9.73 3.15
C SER A 23 -2.37 -11.11 3.77
N GLU A 24 -3.43 -11.65 4.35
CA GLU A 24 -3.47 -13.03 4.82
C GLU A 24 -3.89 -13.96 3.67
N ALA A 25 -2.92 -14.67 3.10
CA ALA A 25 -3.13 -15.50 1.92
C ALA A 25 -4.04 -16.71 2.21
N TYR A 26 -3.98 -17.25 3.41
CA TYR A 26 -4.83 -18.34 3.90
C TYR A 26 -4.93 -18.29 5.42
N GLY A 27 -6.08 -18.72 5.96
CA GLY A 27 -6.26 -18.94 7.39
C GLY A 27 -5.73 -20.31 7.82
N LEU A 28 -5.78 -20.57 9.13
CA LEU A 28 -5.53 -21.89 9.71
C LEU A 28 -6.74 -22.30 10.55
N ASP A 29 -7.16 -23.55 10.43
CA ASP A 29 -8.23 -24.08 11.29
C ASP A 29 -7.66 -24.47 12.68
N GLY A 30 -8.57 -24.95 13.55
CA GLY A 30 -8.19 -25.38 14.90
C GLY A 30 -7.25 -26.60 14.95
N LYS A 31 -6.99 -27.24 13.82
CA LYS A 31 -6.06 -28.37 13.65
C LYS A 31 -4.77 -27.92 12.96
N GLY A 32 -4.66 -26.66 12.55
CA GLY A 32 -3.52 -26.13 11.82
C GLY A 32 -3.55 -26.39 10.32
N GLU A 33 -4.68 -26.84 9.76
CA GLU A 33 -4.86 -27.03 8.33
C GLU A 33 -5.18 -25.71 7.63
N LYS A 34 -4.69 -25.57 6.39
CA LYS A 34 -4.88 -24.33 5.62
C LYS A 34 -6.32 -24.18 5.14
N ILE A 35 -6.91 -23.05 5.48
CA ILE A 35 -8.22 -22.61 4.97
C ILE A 35 -8.00 -21.54 3.92
N LYS A 36 -8.54 -21.76 2.70
CA LYS A 36 -8.42 -20.80 1.61
C LYS A 36 -9.22 -19.52 1.92
N ASN A 37 -8.54 -18.37 1.86
CA ASN A 37 -9.19 -17.07 1.83
C ASN A 37 -9.54 -16.68 0.38
N TYR A 38 -10.69 -16.03 0.21
CA TYR A 38 -11.16 -15.55 -1.09
C TYR A 38 -11.06 -14.03 -1.17
N TYR A 39 -10.91 -13.51 -2.38
CA TYR A 39 -10.88 -12.07 -2.66
C TYR A 39 -9.81 -11.32 -1.85
N VAL A 40 -8.68 -11.96 -1.59
CA VAL A 40 -7.63 -11.41 -0.73
C VAL A 40 -7.07 -10.10 -1.29
N PRO A 41 -6.61 -10.02 -2.56
CA PRO A 41 -6.11 -8.76 -3.12
C PRO A 41 -7.16 -7.66 -3.15
N GLU A 42 -8.39 -8.00 -3.52
CA GLU A 42 -9.51 -7.06 -3.63
C GLU A 42 -9.84 -6.46 -2.27
N SER A 43 -9.98 -7.31 -1.25
CA SER A 43 -10.28 -6.87 0.12
C SER A 43 -9.19 -5.97 0.70
N VAL A 44 -7.92 -6.36 0.53
CA VAL A 44 -6.78 -5.58 1.03
C VAL A 44 -6.64 -4.27 0.25
N GLY A 45 -6.88 -4.29 -1.07
CA GLY A 45 -6.86 -3.09 -1.91
C GLY A 45 -7.93 -2.09 -1.50
N ILE A 46 -9.16 -2.54 -1.25
CA ILE A 46 -10.27 -1.69 -0.76
C ILE A 46 -9.92 -1.08 0.60
N ALA A 47 -9.48 -1.92 1.55
CA ALA A 47 -9.08 -1.45 2.88
C ALA A 47 -7.95 -0.43 2.83
N THR A 48 -6.96 -0.65 1.96
CA THR A 48 -5.84 0.27 1.74
C THR A 48 -6.32 1.61 1.20
N GLY A 49 -7.22 1.62 0.22
CA GLY A 49 -7.79 2.84 -0.33
C GLY A 49 -8.57 3.64 0.71
N MET A 50 -9.34 2.96 1.56
CA MET A 50 -10.05 3.59 2.69
C MET A 50 -9.07 4.20 3.71
N LEU A 51 -7.99 3.50 4.04
CA LEU A 51 -6.95 4.00 4.94
C LEU A 51 -6.28 5.25 4.37
N ILE A 52 -5.90 5.25 3.10
CA ILE A 52 -5.31 6.42 2.42
C ILE A 52 -6.26 7.62 2.50
N THR A 53 -7.54 7.40 2.22
CA THR A 53 -8.55 8.45 2.30
C THR A 53 -8.69 9.01 3.71
N ALA A 54 -8.71 8.15 4.72
CA ALA A 54 -8.79 8.56 6.12
C ALA A 54 -7.57 9.37 6.56
N LEU A 55 -6.37 8.93 6.19
CA LEU A 55 -5.12 9.64 6.48
C LEU A 55 -5.09 11.01 5.80
N HIS A 56 -5.52 11.08 4.54
CA HIS A 56 -5.61 12.35 3.80
C HIS A 56 -6.59 13.33 4.47
N ASN A 57 -7.76 12.86 4.87
CA ASN A 57 -8.74 13.67 5.60
C ASN A 57 -8.22 14.16 6.98
N ALA A 58 -7.31 13.40 7.58
CA ALA A 58 -6.62 13.80 8.81
C ALA A 58 -5.47 14.81 8.58
N GLY A 59 -5.22 15.24 7.34
CA GLY A 59 -4.17 16.19 6.97
C GLY A 59 -2.79 15.55 6.77
N LEU A 60 -2.72 14.24 6.63
CA LEU A 60 -1.47 13.52 6.39
C LEU A 60 -1.25 13.25 4.89
N ALA A 61 0.00 13.31 4.49
CA ALA A 61 0.44 12.86 3.17
C ALA A 61 0.78 11.37 3.22
N THR A 62 0.46 10.66 2.13
CA THR A 62 0.80 9.25 1.99
C THR A 62 1.47 8.98 0.64
N LEU A 63 2.41 8.05 0.64
CA LEU A 63 3.01 7.52 -0.59
C LEU A 63 2.93 6.00 -0.56
N THR A 64 2.36 5.42 -1.60
CA THR A 64 2.39 3.97 -1.79
C THR A 64 3.75 3.54 -2.31
N HIS A 65 4.38 2.60 -1.62
CA HIS A 65 5.69 2.08 -1.99
C HIS A 65 5.67 0.55 -2.02
N THR A 66 6.11 -0.01 -3.14
CA THR A 66 6.16 -1.46 -3.37
C THR A 66 7.58 -1.86 -3.78
N PRO A 67 8.50 -2.02 -2.82
CA PRO A 67 9.87 -2.48 -3.13
C PRO A 67 9.81 -3.90 -3.71
N SER A 68 10.72 -4.21 -4.61
CA SER A 68 10.81 -5.55 -5.19
C SER A 68 12.20 -6.13 -4.94
N PRO A 69 12.29 -7.31 -4.32
CA PRO A 69 11.22 -8.12 -3.73
C PRO A 69 10.74 -7.56 -2.37
N MET A 70 9.52 -7.94 -1.91
CA MET A 70 8.96 -7.51 -0.61
C MET A 70 9.03 -8.57 0.50
N ASN A 71 9.51 -9.78 0.20
CA ASN A 71 9.48 -10.91 1.14
C ASN A 71 10.26 -10.65 2.43
N PHE A 72 11.33 -9.84 2.36
CA PHE A 72 12.14 -9.47 3.53
C PHE A 72 11.33 -8.75 4.62
N LEU A 73 10.24 -8.06 4.26
CA LEU A 73 9.37 -7.36 5.22
C LEU A 73 8.70 -8.33 6.18
N ARG A 74 8.35 -9.53 5.72
CA ARG A 74 7.77 -10.57 6.57
C ARG A 74 8.76 -11.00 7.66
N GLU A 75 10.02 -11.19 7.31
CA GLU A 75 11.07 -11.60 8.24
C GLU A 75 11.39 -10.50 9.24
N ILE A 76 11.64 -9.27 8.76
CA ILE A 76 11.97 -8.12 9.61
C ILE A 76 10.86 -7.83 10.62
N LEU A 77 9.59 -7.96 10.23
CA LEU A 77 8.44 -7.64 11.06
C LEU A 77 7.86 -8.85 11.80
N GLY A 78 8.52 -10.02 11.72
CA GLY A 78 8.12 -11.23 12.42
C GLY A 78 6.71 -11.71 12.07
N ARG A 79 6.30 -11.55 10.79
CA ARG A 79 4.96 -11.93 10.34
C ARG A 79 4.88 -13.41 9.95
N GLY A 80 3.66 -13.96 10.04
CA GLY A 80 3.39 -15.37 9.77
C GLY A 80 3.64 -15.80 8.33
N GLU A 81 3.85 -17.11 8.12
CA GLU A 81 4.05 -17.67 6.78
C GLU A 81 2.86 -17.50 5.84
N ASN A 82 1.67 -17.33 6.39
CA ASN A 82 0.45 -17.08 5.64
C ASN A 82 0.25 -15.61 5.27
N GLU A 83 1.11 -14.70 5.73
CA GLU A 83 1.04 -13.29 5.45
C GLU A 83 1.99 -12.89 4.33
N ARG A 84 1.51 -12.01 3.46
CA ARG A 84 2.26 -11.46 2.32
C ARG A 84 2.25 -9.95 2.39
N ALA A 85 3.41 -9.32 2.31
CA ALA A 85 3.48 -7.88 2.22
C ALA A 85 2.77 -7.41 0.93
N PHE A 86 1.83 -6.49 1.06
CA PHE A 86 1.03 -5.95 -0.03
C PHE A 86 1.61 -4.63 -0.53
N LEU A 87 1.82 -3.69 0.38
CA LEU A 87 2.53 -2.43 0.11
C LEU A 87 2.93 -1.74 1.42
N ILE A 88 3.77 -0.74 1.30
CA ILE A 88 4.13 0.18 2.37
C ILE A 88 3.44 1.52 2.11
N LEU A 89 2.74 2.07 3.09
CA LEU A 89 2.31 3.46 3.10
C LEU A 89 3.33 4.28 3.88
N VAL A 90 4.08 5.10 3.17
CA VAL A 90 4.96 6.10 3.77
C VAL A 90 4.08 7.27 4.17
N THR A 91 4.04 7.60 5.47
CA THR A 91 3.03 8.50 6.02
C THR A 91 3.66 9.56 6.90
N GLY A 92 3.23 10.80 6.75
CA GLY A 92 3.67 11.92 7.57
C GLY A 92 2.95 13.20 7.18
N PHE A 93 3.24 14.30 7.87
CA PHE A 93 2.76 15.61 7.43
C PHE A 93 3.46 16.01 6.13
N PRO A 94 2.73 16.63 5.17
CA PRO A 94 3.36 17.13 3.96
C PRO A 94 4.37 18.23 4.30
N SER A 95 5.53 18.21 3.63
CA SER A 95 6.47 19.33 3.73
C SER A 95 5.88 20.58 3.06
N GLU A 96 6.38 21.75 3.44
CA GLU A 96 5.92 23.04 2.84
C GLU A 96 6.13 23.07 1.32
N ASN A 97 7.15 22.40 0.83
CA ASN A 97 7.49 22.33 -0.59
C ASN A 97 7.09 20.98 -1.23
N ALA A 98 6.12 20.26 -0.64
CA ALA A 98 5.66 19.00 -1.18
C ALA A 98 5.08 19.19 -2.58
N THR A 99 5.53 18.37 -3.52
CA THR A 99 5.03 18.35 -4.89
C THR A 99 4.52 16.97 -5.25
N VAL A 100 3.62 16.93 -6.21
CA VAL A 100 3.15 15.69 -6.82
C VAL A 100 3.48 15.70 -8.31
N PRO A 101 3.65 14.54 -8.95
CA PRO A 101 3.82 14.46 -10.39
C PRO A 101 2.66 15.12 -11.12
N ASN A 102 2.98 15.96 -12.12
CA ASN A 102 1.97 16.56 -12.99
C ASN A 102 1.48 15.54 -14.02
N ILE A 103 0.56 14.68 -13.60
CA ILE A 103 -0.06 13.66 -14.45
C ILE A 103 -1.53 13.98 -14.68
N GLU A 104 -1.96 13.85 -15.92
CA GLU A 104 -3.37 13.98 -16.26
C GLU A 104 -4.12 12.70 -15.92
N LYS A 105 -5.27 12.85 -15.31
CA LYS A 105 -6.21 11.75 -15.09
C LYS A 105 -7.11 11.59 -16.30
N LYS A 106 -7.47 10.35 -16.61
CA LYS A 106 -8.49 10.08 -17.63
C LYS A 106 -9.80 10.75 -17.27
N ASN A 107 -10.48 11.29 -18.28
CA ASN A 107 -11.85 11.79 -18.12
C ASN A 107 -12.81 10.63 -17.87
N LEU A 108 -13.93 10.90 -17.21
CA LEU A 108 -14.92 9.88 -16.85
C LEU A 108 -15.32 9.00 -18.05
N ASN A 109 -15.55 9.61 -19.21
CA ASN A 109 -15.97 8.92 -20.44
C ASN A 109 -14.90 7.99 -21.05
N GLU A 110 -13.65 8.09 -20.61
CA GLU A 110 -12.56 7.24 -21.12
C GLU A 110 -12.45 5.89 -20.39
N TYR A 111 -13.10 5.75 -19.24
CA TYR A 111 -13.06 4.52 -18.44
C TYR A 111 -14.42 4.05 -17.92
N THR A 112 -15.51 4.74 -18.27
CA THR A 112 -16.87 4.35 -17.89
C THR A 112 -17.76 4.23 -19.11
N THR A 113 -18.71 3.33 -19.06
CA THR A 113 -19.80 3.18 -20.04
C THR A 113 -21.12 3.16 -19.28
N PHE A 114 -22.06 4.00 -19.75
CA PHE A 114 -23.41 4.04 -19.21
C PHE A 114 -24.35 3.32 -20.18
N PHE A 115 -25.18 2.44 -19.67
CA PHE A 115 -26.15 1.67 -20.43
C PHE A 115 -27.57 2.19 -20.19
#